data_4e584771533c8879b58668b1ae4b538d
#
_entry.id   4e584771533c8879b58668b1ae4b538d
#
_cell.length_a   1.000
_cell.length_b   1.000
_cell.length_c   1.000
_cell.angle_alpha   90.00
_cell.angle_beta   90.00
_cell.angle_gamma   90.00
#
_symmetry.space_group_name_H-M   'P 1'
#
loop_
_entity.id
_entity.type
_entity.pdbx_description
1 polymer ?
#
loop_
_entity_poly.entity_id
_entity_poly.type
_entity_poly.pdbx_seq_one_letter_code
_entity_poly.pdbx_strand_id
1 'polypeptide(L)'
;MMLAIHRFYQPFLLAASIANTVGTIVIFLLIATMNADVIARGIFHSPLNGVVEVVIYSLILIVFMQLPDVVRHNRLTRSDGFLAFLAGGSPKSAAILSRLIDLSGCIFMGLIAWTMWPELSESIETCHFITPPEFGPAPTGNIIIDLSAAFGRCEYFGTPGIFTAPWWPAKLAILFSTSMCCIIFLFKVILGSQDTLAKEYRKGV
;
A
#
# COMPACT_ATOMS: atom_id res chain seq x y z
N MET A 1 -17.73 20.74 -15.46
CA MET A 1 -17.71 19.41 -14.82
C MET A 1 -16.32 18.77 -14.85
N MET A 2 -15.61 18.70 -15.98
CA MET A 2 -14.24 18.14 -16.06
C MET A 2 -13.20 18.84 -15.18
N LEU A 3 -13.22 20.17 -15.05
CA LEU A 3 -12.30 20.94 -14.20
C LEU A 3 -12.45 20.63 -12.70
N ALA A 4 -13.67 20.38 -12.23
CA ALA A 4 -13.93 20.02 -10.84
C ALA A 4 -13.42 18.60 -10.54
N ILE A 5 -13.60 17.65 -11.46
CA ILE A 5 -13.10 16.27 -11.32
C ILE A 5 -11.55 16.27 -11.27
N HIS A 6 -10.91 17.07 -12.12
CA HIS A 6 -9.44 17.18 -12.14
C HIS A 6 -8.89 17.76 -10.83
N ARG A 7 -9.58 18.71 -10.20
CA ARG A 7 -9.16 19.32 -8.92
C ARG A 7 -9.32 18.33 -7.75
N PHE A 8 -10.30 17.43 -7.83
CA PHE A 8 -10.53 16.37 -6.85
C PHE A 8 -9.52 15.21 -6.98
N TYR A 9 -9.03 14.94 -8.18
CA TYR A 9 -8.09 13.85 -8.46
C TYR A 9 -6.64 14.17 -8.06
N GLN A 10 -6.24 15.44 -8.07
CA GLN A 10 -4.88 15.91 -7.73
C GLN A 10 -4.37 15.42 -6.35
N PRO A 11 -5.13 15.54 -5.24
CA PRO A 11 -4.65 15.11 -3.94
C PRO A 11 -4.39 13.59 -3.88
N PHE A 12 -5.18 12.79 -4.60
CA PHE A 12 -4.97 11.34 -4.69
C PHE A 12 -3.68 11.00 -5.44
N LEU A 13 -3.36 11.74 -6.50
CA LEU A 13 -2.11 11.58 -7.23
C LEU A 13 -0.89 11.94 -6.35
N LEU A 14 -1.00 13.00 -5.57
CA LEU A 14 0.03 13.41 -4.63
C LEU A 14 0.23 12.35 -3.54
N ALA A 15 -0.85 11.84 -2.96
CA ALA A 15 -0.80 10.79 -1.96
C ALA A 15 -0.14 9.50 -2.50
N ALA A 16 -0.47 9.09 -3.74
CA ALA A 16 0.16 7.95 -4.40
C ALA A 16 1.67 8.17 -4.60
N SER A 17 2.09 9.38 -5.00
CA SER A 17 3.50 9.73 -5.17
C SER A 17 4.27 9.74 -3.84
N ILE A 18 3.67 10.26 -2.77
CA ILE A 18 4.25 10.23 -1.43
C ILE A 18 4.40 8.78 -0.95
N ALA A 19 3.37 7.96 -1.11
CA ALA A 19 3.40 6.54 -0.75
C ALA A 19 4.52 5.79 -1.49
N ASN A 20 4.69 6.05 -2.80
CA ASN A 20 5.79 5.47 -3.60
C ASN A 20 7.16 5.90 -3.06
N THR A 21 7.33 7.18 -2.68
CA THR A 21 8.58 7.68 -2.10
C THR A 21 8.88 6.99 -0.77
N VAL A 22 7.88 6.83 0.10
CA VAL A 22 8.02 6.10 1.37
C VAL A 22 8.41 4.64 1.10
N GLY A 23 7.72 3.95 0.18
CA GLY A 23 8.06 2.59 -0.23
C GLY A 23 9.51 2.46 -0.73
N THR A 24 9.99 3.44 -1.48
CA THR A 24 11.38 3.48 -1.97
C THR A 24 12.37 3.64 -0.81
N ILE A 25 12.08 4.48 0.19
CA ILE A 25 12.92 4.61 1.39
C ILE A 25 12.99 3.28 2.14
N VAL A 26 11.85 2.58 2.28
CA VAL A 26 11.81 1.26 2.93
C VAL A 26 12.68 0.24 2.17
N ILE A 27 12.75 0.28 0.84
CA ILE A 27 13.66 -0.57 0.05
C ILE A 27 15.12 -0.32 0.44
N PHE A 28 15.56 0.95 0.52
CA PHE A 28 16.93 1.27 0.91
C PHE A 28 17.25 0.78 2.34
N LEU A 29 16.32 0.96 3.27
CA LEU A 29 16.48 0.46 4.64
C LEU A 29 16.56 -1.06 4.67
N LEU A 30 15.74 -1.75 3.89
CA LEU A 30 15.75 -3.21 3.78
C LEU A 30 17.10 -3.71 3.23
N ILE A 31 17.61 -3.11 2.17
CA ILE A 31 18.91 -3.45 1.60
C ILE A 31 20.02 -3.23 2.63
N ALA A 32 20.00 -2.11 3.35
CA ALA A 32 20.98 -1.83 4.40
C ALA A 32 20.94 -2.88 5.52
N THR A 33 19.73 -3.26 5.97
CA THR A 33 19.53 -4.27 7.01
C THR A 33 20.05 -5.64 6.57
N MET A 34 19.73 -6.06 5.33
CA MET A 34 20.20 -7.35 4.80
C MET A 34 21.73 -7.38 4.67
N ASN A 35 22.34 -6.29 4.18
CA ASN A 35 23.80 -6.19 4.08
C ASN A 35 24.46 -6.22 5.46
N ALA A 36 23.87 -5.53 6.46
CA ALA A 36 24.36 -5.55 7.81
C ALA A 36 24.33 -6.98 8.42
N ASP A 37 23.25 -7.75 8.17
CA ASP A 37 23.14 -9.13 8.62
C ASP A 37 24.19 -10.04 7.97
N VAL A 38 24.44 -9.89 6.65
CA VAL A 38 25.48 -10.63 5.94
C VAL A 38 26.86 -10.34 6.51
N ILE A 39 27.16 -9.08 6.79
CA ILE A 39 28.43 -8.67 7.40
C ILE A 39 28.56 -9.23 8.82
N ALA A 40 27.49 -9.15 9.62
CA ALA A 40 27.46 -9.68 10.99
C ALA A 40 27.71 -11.20 11.02
N ARG A 41 27.11 -11.95 10.11
CA ARG A 41 27.36 -13.39 9.97
C ARG A 41 28.79 -13.70 9.50
N GLY A 42 29.29 -12.93 8.51
CA GLY A 42 30.60 -13.20 7.90
C GLY A 42 31.78 -12.82 8.78
N ILE A 43 31.70 -11.69 9.50
CA ILE A 43 32.83 -11.16 10.31
C ILE A 43 32.68 -11.56 11.77
N PHE A 44 31.48 -11.43 12.35
CA PHE A 44 31.24 -11.63 13.78
C PHE A 44 30.73 -13.02 14.13
N HIS A 45 30.42 -13.86 13.12
CA HIS A 45 29.79 -15.19 13.29
C HIS A 45 28.52 -15.16 14.14
N SER A 46 27.88 -14.01 14.25
CA SER A 46 26.66 -13.78 15.01
C SER A 46 25.61 -13.16 14.10
N PRO A 47 24.56 -13.90 13.71
CA PRO A 47 23.47 -13.35 12.92
C PRO A 47 22.70 -12.31 13.71
N LEU A 48 22.17 -11.29 13.02
CA LEU A 48 21.23 -10.36 13.64
C LEU A 48 19.88 -11.06 13.83
N ASN A 49 19.41 -11.09 15.07
CA ASN A 49 18.12 -11.70 15.38
C ASN A 49 16.97 -10.84 14.83
N GLY A 50 15.96 -11.45 14.19
CA GLY A 50 14.77 -10.77 13.73
C GLY A 50 14.86 -10.16 12.32
N VAL A 51 15.94 -10.36 11.58
CA VAL A 51 16.07 -9.83 10.21
C VAL A 51 15.01 -10.40 9.27
N VAL A 52 14.65 -11.68 9.43
CA VAL A 52 13.65 -12.35 8.61
C VAL A 52 12.29 -11.67 8.79
N GLU A 53 11.90 -11.37 10.01
CA GLU A 53 10.66 -10.68 10.35
C GLU A 53 10.63 -9.26 9.78
N VAL A 54 11.75 -8.53 9.89
CA VAL A 54 11.89 -7.20 9.28
C VAL A 54 11.75 -7.27 7.76
N VAL A 55 12.35 -8.28 7.12
CA VAL A 55 12.23 -8.49 5.67
C VAL A 55 10.79 -8.71 5.26
N ILE A 56 10.08 -9.64 5.92
CA ILE A 56 8.69 -9.97 5.59
C ILE A 56 7.79 -8.72 5.75
N TYR A 57 7.93 -8.02 6.87
CA TYR A 57 7.16 -6.81 7.16
C TYR A 57 7.43 -5.70 6.14
N SER A 58 8.71 -5.48 5.81
CA SER A 58 9.13 -4.47 4.82
C SER A 58 8.62 -4.79 3.44
N LEU A 59 8.59 -6.07 3.02
CA LEU A 59 8.05 -6.48 1.72
C LEU A 59 6.58 -6.11 1.57
N ILE A 60 5.78 -6.33 2.61
CA ILE A 60 4.36 -5.94 2.61
C ILE A 60 4.25 -4.42 2.41
N LEU A 61 4.99 -3.63 3.19
CA LEU A 61 4.97 -2.17 3.08
C LEU A 61 5.42 -1.70 1.68
N ILE A 62 6.51 -2.24 1.14
CA ILE A 62 7.03 -1.88 -0.17
C ILE A 62 5.98 -2.11 -1.25
N VAL A 63 5.44 -3.33 -1.32
CA VAL A 63 4.47 -3.70 -2.36
C VAL A 63 3.24 -2.80 -2.30
N PHE A 64 2.64 -2.66 -1.13
CA PHE A 64 1.39 -1.91 -1.01
C PHE A 64 1.59 -0.39 -1.10
N MET A 65 2.69 0.16 -0.61
CA MET A 65 2.96 1.59 -0.76
C MET A 65 3.23 2.02 -2.20
N GLN A 66 3.81 1.15 -3.02
CA GLN A 66 4.12 1.47 -4.43
C GLN A 66 2.98 1.13 -5.39
N LEU A 67 2.04 0.26 -5.01
CA LEU A 67 0.97 -0.21 -5.87
C LEU A 67 0.10 0.91 -6.47
N PRO A 68 -0.34 1.95 -5.74
CA PRO A 68 -1.13 3.05 -6.30
C PRO A 68 -0.40 3.81 -7.42
N ASP A 69 0.90 4.01 -7.29
CA ASP A 69 1.70 4.70 -8.30
C ASP A 69 1.87 3.85 -9.58
N VAL A 70 2.05 2.54 -9.42
CA VAL A 70 2.08 1.58 -10.54
C VAL A 70 0.76 1.57 -11.30
N VAL A 71 -0.38 1.57 -10.58
CA VAL A 71 -1.72 1.65 -11.17
C VAL A 71 -1.91 2.99 -11.90
N ARG A 72 -1.49 4.09 -11.31
CA ARG A 72 -1.57 5.43 -11.89
C ARG A 72 -0.85 5.53 -13.23
N HIS A 73 0.38 5.02 -13.31
CA HIS A 73 1.22 5.09 -14.51
C HIS A 73 0.92 4.01 -15.55
N ASN A 74 -0.15 3.22 -15.38
CA ASN A 74 -0.47 2.08 -16.25
C ASN A 74 0.68 1.05 -16.39
N ARG A 75 1.56 0.96 -15.39
CA ARG A 75 2.70 0.04 -15.38
C ARG A 75 2.34 -1.37 -14.86
N LEU A 76 1.07 -1.59 -14.50
CA LEU A 76 0.59 -2.95 -14.32
C LEU A 76 0.82 -3.68 -15.65
N THR A 77 1.38 -4.87 -15.58
CA THR A 77 1.58 -5.78 -16.73
C THR A 77 0.24 -6.04 -17.41
N ARG A 78 -0.19 -5.07 -18.20
CA ARG A 78 -1.27 -5.25 -19.15
C ARG A 78 -0.63 -5.89 -20.36
N SER A 79 -1.36 -6.73 -21.05
CA SER A 79 -0.95 -7.20 -22.37
C SER A 79 -1.08 -6.02 -23.36
N ASP A 80 -0.24 -4.98 -23.17
CA ASP A 80 -0.26 -3.77 -24.02
C ASP A 80 -0.03 -4.14 -25.48
N GLY A 81 0.74 -5.19 -25.75
CA GLY A 81 0.89 -5.77 -27.07
C GLY A 81 -0.43 -6.27 -27.66
N PHE A 82 -1.28 -6.91 -26.86
CA PHE A 82 -2.59 -7.37 -27.31
C PHE A 82 -3.57 -6.20 -27.55
N LEU A 83 -3.54 -5.20 -26.64
CA LEU A 83 -4.34 -3.99 -26.82
C LEU A 83 -3.89 -3.18 -28.06
N ALA A 84 -2.58 -3.09 -28.31
CA ALA A 84 -2.03 -2.44 -29.50
C ALA A 84 -2.41 -3.18 -30.80
N PHE A 85 -2.35 -4.51 -30.79
CA PHE A 85 -2.79 -5.34 -31.91
C PHE A 85 -4.29 -5.15 -32.19
N LEU A 86 -5.11 -5.13 -31.15
CA LEU A 86 -6.56 -4.92 -31.28
C LEU A 86 -6.90 -3.49 -31.75
N ALA A 87 -6.12 -2.50 -31.33
CA ALA A 87 -6.28 -1.10 -31.75
C ALA A 87 -5.98 -0.90 -33.25
N GLY A 88 -5.05 -1.68 -33.81
CA GLY A 88 -4.76 -1.68 -35.25
C GLY A 88 -5.94 -2.17 -36.12
N GLY A 89 -6.78 -3.07 -35.59
CA GLY A 89 -7.96 -3.58 -36.28
C GLY A 89 -9.25 -2.81 -35.98
N SER A 90 -9.50 -2.46 -34.74
CA SER A 90 -10.72 -1.76 -34.30
C SER A 90 -10.46 -0.92 -33.02
N PRO A 91 -10.31 0.41 -33.16
CA PRO A 91 -10.00 1.25 -31.98
C PRO A 91 -11.11 1.27 -30.93
N LYS A 92 -12.38 1.03 -31.33
CA LYS A 92 -13.53 0.98 -30.42
C LYS A 92 -13.47 -0.26 -29.50
N SER A 93 -13.13 -1.43 -30.04
CA SER A 93 -13.01 -2.66 -29.25
C SER A 93 -11.83 -2.61 -28.29
N ALA A 94 -10.71 -2.01 -28.67
CA ALA A 94 -9.58 -1.78 -27.76
C ALA A 94 -9.97 -0.86 -26.59
N ALA A 95 -10.72 0.20 -26.85
CA ALA A 95 -11.20 1.11 -25.81
C ALA A 95 -12.19 0.45 -24.83
N ILE A 96 -13.10 -0.39 -25.35
CA ILE A 96 -14.04 -1.15 -24.50
C ILE A 96 -13.28 -2.15 -23.63
N LEU A 97 -12.36 -2.90 -24.22
CA LEU A 97 -11.56 -3.88 -23.47
C LEU A 97 -10.72 -3.23 -22.38
N SER A 98 -10.08 -2.10 -22.67
CA SER A 98 -9.33 -1.34 -21.66
C SER A 98 -10.21 -0.92 -20.48
N ARG A 99 -11.45 -0.44 -20.75
CA ARG A 99 -12.41 -0.09 -19.69
C ARG A 99 -12.87 -1.30 -18.88
N LEU A 100 -13.06 -2.45 -19.50
CA LEU A 100 -13.43 -3.69 -18.82
C LEU A 100 -12.31 -4.16 -17.89
N ILE A 101 -11.05 -4.05 -18.31
CA ILE A 101 -9.88 -4.35 -17.49
C ILE A 101 -9.81 -3.39 -16.28
N ASP A 102 -9.99 -2.09 -16.50
CA ASP A 102 -9.99 -1.11 -15.43
C ASP A 102 -11.16 -1.33 -14.45
N LEU A 103 -12.33 -1.69 -14.95
CA LEU A 103 -13.49 -2.02 -14.13
C LEU A 103 -13.26 -3.28 -13.28
N SER A 104 -12.69 -4.34 -13.87
CA SER A 104 -12.35 -5.56 -13.11
C SER A 104 -11.31 -5.27 -12.02
N GLY A 105 -10.31 -4.43 -12.32
CA GLY A 105 -9.34 -3.96 -11.33
C GLY A 105 -9.98 -3.17 -10.19
N CYS A 106 -10.94 -2.30 -10.51
CA CYS A 106 -11.70 -1.53 -9.52
C CYS A 106 -12.50 -2.44 -8.58
N ILE A 107 -13.22 -3.42 -9.13
CA ILE A 107 -14.00 -4.38 -8.35
C ILE A 107 -13.09 -5.21 -7.44
N PHE A 108 -12.00 -5.75 -7.98
CA PHE A 108 -11.06 -6.56 -7.22
C PHE A 108 -10.41 -5.80 -6.05
N MET A 109 -9.89 -4.59 -6.32
CA MET A 109 -9.30 -3.74 -5.28
C MET A 109 -10.34 -3.25 -4.27
N GLY A 110 -11.57 -3.00 -4.70
CA GLY A 110 -12.67 -2.65 -3.81
C GLY A 110 -13.06 -3.78 -2.87
N LEU A 111 -13.09 -5.02 -3.36
CA LEU A 111 -13.35 -6.20 -2.54
C LEU A 111 -12.25 -6.41 -1.48
N ILE A 112 -10.97 -6.25 -1.87
CA ILE A 112 -9.86 -6.34 -0.92
C ILE A 112 -9.98 -5.25 0.16
N ALA A 113 -10.26 -4.02 -0.23
CA ALA A 113 -10.44 -2.92 0.73
C ALA A 113 -11.61 -3.19 1.69
N TRP A 114 -12.72 -3.74 1.17
CA TRP A 114 -13.88 -4.11 1.98
C TRP A 114 -13.55 -5.19 3.02
N THR A 115 -12.82 -6.24 2.62
CA THR A 115 -12.44 -7.33 3.53
C THR A 115 -11.35 -6.91 4.53
N MET A 116 -10.47 -5.96 4.16
CA MET A 116 -9.43 -5.45 5.07
C MET A 116 -9.97 -4.47 6.12
N TRP A 117 -11.13 -3.88 5.91
CA TRP A 117 -11.72 -2.94 6.88
C TRP A 117 -12.00 -3.57 8.25
N PRO A 118 -12.76 -4.68 8.34
CA PRO A 118 -12.99 -5.34 9.62
C PRO A 118 -11.70 -5.85 10.28
N GLU A 119 -10.76 -6.38 9.49
CA GLU A 119 -9.46 -6.85 9.96
C GLU A 119 -8.62 -5.73 10.62
N LEU A 120 -8.68 -4.52 10.05
CA LEU A 120 -8.00 -3.36 10.64
C LEU A 120 -8.71 -2.91 11.91
N SER A 121 -10.06 -2.84 11.92
CA SER A 121 -10.80 -2.42 13.10
C SER A 121 -10.59 -3.35 14.28
N GLU A 122 -10.62 -4.66 14.05
CA GLU A 122 -10.34 -5.67 15.07
C GLU A 122 -8.90 -5.55 15.61
N SER A 123 -7.93 -5.35 14.72
CA SER A 123 -6.53 -5.17 15.12
C SER A 123 -6.30 -3.90 15.95
N ILE A 124 -7.05 -2.82 15.70
CA ILE A 124 -7.00 -1.58 16.49
C ILE A 124 -7.71 -1.76 17.84
N GLU A 125 -8.85 -2.46 17.87
CA GLU A 125 -9.58 -2.76 19.09
C GLU A 125 -8.76 -3.65 20.03
N THR A 126 -8.07 -4.66 19.50
CA THR A 126 -7.16 -5.53 20.27
C THR A 126 -6.02 -4.74 20.92
N CYS A 127 -5.55 -3.66 20.29
CA CYS A 127 -4.55 -2.78 20.88
C CYS A 127 -5.08 -1.91 22.03
N HIS A 128 -6.39 -1.80 22.20
CA HIS A 128 -7.03 -0.95 23.21
C HIS A 128 -6.54 0.51 23.19
N PHE A 129 -6.37 1.08 22.00
CA PHE A 129 -5.97 2.48 21.86
C PHE A 129 -7.05 3.46 22.32
N ILE A 130 -8.34 3.09 22.09
CA ILE A 130 -9.50 3.97 22.30
C ILE A 130 -10.22 3.60 23.60
N THR A 131 -10.37 2.32 23.86
CA THR A 131 -11.07 1.80 25.06
C THR A 131 -10.06 1.15 25.99
N PRO A 132 -9.87 1.65 27.24
CA PRO A 132 -9.01 0.99 28.19
C PRO A 132 -9.58 -0.41 28.52
N PRO A 133 -8.73 -1.44 28.69
CA PRO A 133 -9.17 -2.79 29.01
C PRO A 133 -9.89 -2.81 30.37
N GLU A 134 -10.95 -3.63 30.50
CA GLU A 134 -11.66 -3.84 31.77
C GLU A 134 -10.73 -4.35 32.90
N PHE A 135 -9.67 -5.05 32.52
CA PHE A 135 -8.65 -5.58 33.44
C PHE A 135 -7.27 -5.08 33.00
N GLY A 136 -6.82 -4.00 33.60
CA GLY A 136 -5.50 -3.41 33.31
C GLY A 136 -5.19 -2.22 34.22
N PRO A 137 -3.93 -1.75 34.25
CA PRO A 137 -3.61 -0.54 34.99
C PRO A 137 -4.41 0.63 34.44
N ALA A 138 -5.00 1.42 35.34
CA ALA A 138 -5.75 2.62 35.00
C ALA A 138 -4.86 3.57 34.17
N PRO A 139 -5.42 4.32 33.20
CA PRO A 139 -4.66 5.27 32.42
C PRO A 139 -3.98 6.28 33.33
N THR A 140 -2.67 6.43 33.15
CA THR A 140 -1.82 7.29 34.00
C THR A 140 -1.97 8.76 33.66
N GLY A 141 -2.71 9.10 32.59
CA GLY A 141 -2.85 10.47 32.07
C GLY A 141 -1.63 10.97 31.30
N ASN A 142 -0.57 10.18 31.22
CA ASN A 142 0.59 10.46 30.37
C ASN A 142 0.45 9.73 29.02
N ILE A 143 0.18 10.50 27.97
CA ILE A 143 -0.06 9.98 26.61
C ILE A 143 1.05 9.03 26.15
N ILE A 144 2.31 9.31 26.49
CA ILE A 144 3.45 8.46 26.09
C ILE A 144 3.44 7.11 26.79
N ILE A 145 3.13 7.08 28.11
CA ILE A 145 3.10 5.85 28.90
C ILE A 145 1.89 5.00 28.49
N ASP A 146 0.74 5.63 28.35
CA ASP A 146 -0.51 4.95 27.96
C ASP A 146 -0.41 4.41 26.54
N LEU A 147 0.23 5.15 25.62
CA LEU A 147 0.49 4.72 24.25
C LEU A 147 1.47 3.54 24.23
N SER A 148 2.54 3.57 25.00
CA SER A 148 3.50 2.45 25.08
C SER A 148 2.87 1.19 25.66
N ALA A 149 1.97 1.33 26.64
CA ALA A 149 1.20 0.22 27.20
C ALA A 149 0.18 -0.35 26.19
N ALA A 150 -0.45 0.52 25.37
CA ALA A 150 -1.32 0.10 24.29
C ALA A 150 -0.55 -0.67 23.20
N PHE A 151 0.63 -0.21 22.82
CA PHE A 151 1.52 -0.96 21.92
C PHE A 151 1.86 -2.34 22.46
N GLY A 152 2.05 -2.52 23.77
CA GLY A 152 2.31 -3.82 24.38
C GLY A 152 1.14 -4.81 24.33
N ARG A 153 -0.07 -4.37 24.04
CA ARG A 153 -1.29 -5.21 23.95
C ARG A 153 -1.70 -5.59 22.52
N CYS A 154 -1.08 -5.01 21.51
CA CYS A 154 -1.41 -5.27 20.12
C CYS A 154 -1.10 -6.71 19.71
N GLU A 155 -1.79 -7.17 18.67
CA GLU A 155 -1.43 -8.39 17.97
C GLU A 155 -0.07 -8.22 17.30
N TYR A 156 0.88 -9.09 17.64
CA TYR A 156 2.24 -9.03 17.13
C TYR A 156 2.52 -10.11 16.09
N PHE A 157 3.24 -9.69 15.06
CA PHE A 157 3.88 -10.59 14.11
C PHE A 157 5.35 -10.81 14.50
N GLY A 158 5.82 -12.03 14.36
CA GLY A 158 7.21 -12.39 14.58
C GLY A 158 7.41 -13.47 15.66
N THR A 159 8.66 -13.78 15.92
CA THR A 159 9.02 -14.81 16.89
C THR A 159 9.15 -14.18 18.28
N PRO A 160 8.36 -14.61 19.28
CA PRO A 160 8.47 -14.09 20.64
C PRO A 160 9.89 -14.24 21.17
N GLY A 161 10.44 -13.14 21.70
CA GLY A 161 11.80 -13.11 22.27
C GLY A 161 12.92 -12.75 21.27
N ILE A 162 12.62 -12.63 19.97
CA ILE A 162 13.58 -12.21 18.93
C ILE A 162 13.20 -10.82 18.42
N PHE A 163 12.11 -10.72 17.68
CA PHE A 163 11.57 -9.47 17.16
C PHE A 163 10.06 -9.62 16.97
N THR A 164 9.33 -8.64 17.47
CA THR A 164 7.87 -8.58 17.27
C THR A 164 7.48 -7.19 16.79
N ALA A 165 6.65 -7.12 15.75
CA ALA A 165 6.10 -5.88 15.23
C ALA A 165 4.57 -5.95 15.23
N PRO A 166 3.87 -4.86 15.56
CA PRO A 166 2.41 -4.86 15.54
C PRO A 166 1.87 -5.01 14.10
N TRP A 167 0.80 -5.77 13.92
CA TRP A 167 0.19 -6.00 12.60
C TRP A 167 -0.58 -4.81 12.04
N TRP A 168 -1.14 -3.96 12.89
CA TRP A 168 -2.04 -2.89 12.48
C TRP A 168 -1.46 -1.91 11.44
N PRO A 169 -0.14 -1.53 11.46
CA PRO A 169 0.38 -0.62 10.43
C PRO A 169 0.46 -1.27 9.06
N ALA A 170 0.73 -2.59 9.00
CA ALA A 170 0.71 -3.34 7.74
C ALA A 170 -0.72 -3.44 7.19
N LYS A 171 -1.71 -3.79 8.03
CA LYS A 171 -3.13 -3.82 7.67
C LYS A 171 -3.62 -2.44 7.18
N LEU A 172 -3.18 -1.36 7.84
CA LEU A 172 -3.49 0.01 7.45
C LEU A 172 -2.87 0.36 6.08
N ALA A 173 -1.62 -0.02 5.84
CA ALA A 173 -0.96 0.21 4.54
C ALA A 173 -1.68 -0.54 3.41
N ILE A 174 -2.12 -1.79 3.63
CA ILE A 174 -2.90 -2.57 2.68
C ILE A 174 -4.23 -1.88 2.38
N LEU A 175 -4.99 -1.51 3.41
CA LEU A 175 -6.30 -0.85 3.25
C LEU A 175 -6.16 0.49 2.51
N PHE A 176 -5.21 1.32 2.92
CA PHE A 176 -4.93 2.61 2.28
C PHE A 176 -4.60 2.44 0.80
N SER A 177 -3.67 1.53 0.49
CA SER A 177 -3.22 1.28 -0.87
C SER A 177 -4.33 0.74 -1.78
N THR A 178 -5.08 -0.26 -1.31
CA THR A 178 -6.16 -0.88 -2.09
C THR A 178 -7.32 0.10 -2.32
N SER A 179 -7.66 0.92 -1.32
CA SER A 179 -8.64 1.99 -1.45
C SER A 179 -8.20 3.04 -2.49
N MET A 180 -6.94 3.46 -2.45
CA MET A 180 -6.36 4.38 -3.43
C MET A 180 -6.37 3.80 -4.85
N CYS A 181 -6.00 2.52 -4.99
CA CYS A 181 -6.07 1.83 -6.29
C CYS A 181 -7.49 1.76 -6.83
N CYS A 182 -8.46 1.43 -5.99
CA CYS A 182 -9.88 1.40 -6.36
C CYS A 182 -10.35 2.76 -6.89
N ILE A 183 -10.01 3.85 -6.19
CA ILE A 183 -10.32 5.22 -6.60
C ILE A 183 -9.66 5.57 -7.94
N ILE A 184 -8.36 5.24 -8.11
CA ILE A 184 -7.65 5.51 -9.37
C ILE A 184 -8.27 4.73 -10.53
N PHE A 185 -8.61 3.46 -10.36
CA PHE A 185 -9.30 2.66 -11.37
C PHE A 185 -10.69 3.23 -11.71
N LEU A 186 -11.45 3.66 -10.70
CA LEU A 186 -12.75 4.29 -10.90
C LEU A 186 -12.63 5.55 -11.79
N PHE A 187 -11.64 6.41 -11.51
CA PHE A 187 -11.39 7.58 -12.34
C PHE A 187 -10.97 7.21 -13.76
N LYS A 188 -10.19 6.13 -13.95
CA LYS A 188 -9.82 5.65 -15.29
C LYS A 188 -11.01 5.12 -16.07
N VAL A 189 -11.95 4.44 -15.43
CA VAL A 189 -13.20 3.98 -16.06
C VAL A 189 -14.06 5.17 -16.51
N ILE A 190 -14.19 6.20 -15.68
CA ILE A 190 -15.03 7.39 -15.95
C ILE A 190 -14.41 8.29 -17.02
N LEU A 191 -13.11 8.61 -16.89
CA LEU A 191 -12.42 9.56 -17.77
C LEU A 191 -11.92 8.92 -19.08
N GLY A 192 -11.87 7.59 -19.15
CA GLY A 192 -11.23 6.86 -20.24
C GLY A 192 -9.71 6.84 -20.12
N SER A 193 -9.14 5.65 -20.23
CA SER A 193 -7.69 5.39 -20.05
C SER A 193 -6.80 6.20 -21.01
N GLN A 194 -7.31 6.60 -22.17
CA GLN A 194 -6.55 7.32 -23.20
C GLN A 194 -6.38 8.82 -22.91
N ASP A 195 -7.34 9.46 -22.24
CA ASP A 195 -7.25 10.90 -21.94
C ASP A 195 -6.24 11.22 -20.84
N THR A 196 -5.99 10.30 -19.93
CA THR A 196 -4.97 10.43 -18.90
C THR A 196 -3.55 10.28 -19.46
N LEU A 197 -3.33 9.36 -20.40
CA LEU A 197 -2.04 9.14 -21.05
C LEU A 197 -1.65 10.28 -22.01
N ALA A 198 -2.58 10.81 -22.79
CA ALA A 198 -2.33 11.90 -23.72
C ALA A 198 -1.97 13.22 -22.99
N LYS A 199 -2.48 13.45 -21.80
CA LYS A 199 -2.16 14.63 -20.99
C LYS A 199 -0.82 14.51 -20.27
N GLU A 200 -0.42 13.32 -19.87
CA GLU A 200 0.87 13.08 -19.20
C GLU A 200 2.04 13.13 -20.22
N TYR A 201 1.83 12.60 -21.43
CA TYR A 201 2.80 12.71 -22.54
C TYR A 201 3.01 14.17 -22.97
N ARG A 202 1.98 14.99 -22.92
CA ARG A 202 2.05 16.43 -23.27
C ARG A 202 2.68 17.30 -22.17
N LYS A 203 2.84 16.81 -20.94
CA LYS A 203 3.50 17.53 -19.84
C LYS A 203 4.98 17.14 -19.67
N GLY A 204 5.45 16.09 -20.32
CA GLY A 204 6.81 15.57 -20.24
C GLY A 204 7.69 15.95 -21.44
N VAL A 205 7.17 16.78 -22.36
CA VAL A 205 7.89 17.44 -23.47
C VAL A 205 7.77 19.00 -23.25
#